data_e5bf7c97eb979a71aa9db1ed4db03fbe
#
_entry.id   e5bf7c97eb979a71aa9db1ed4db03fbe
#
_cell.length_a   1.000
_cell.length_b   1.000
_cell.length_c   1.000
_cell.angle_alpha   90.00
_cell.angle_beta   90.00
_cell.angle_gamma   90.00
#
_symmetry.space_group_name_H-M   'P 1'
#
loop_
_entity.id
_entity.type
_entity.pdbx_description
1 polymer ?
#
loop_
_entity_poly.entity_id
_entity_poly.type
_entity_poly.pdbx_seq_one_letter_code
_entity_poly.pdbx_strand_id
1 'polypeptide(L)'
;MLRRRNLKGQELAEFGPTLFIIFIVVLFPALNLLYFLAAYSAGWYVNHMIVRELSVTSVSNWGPVVYNKIQQWDNSSLSHFTGYITPINSINSGTNPSAMLVPSTNTSSSSPPLVRVTTNLNIPSFLNIPYFNNVPGLGKPVPMTFSEQYPQQNPD
;
A
#
# COMPACT_ATOMS: atom_id res chain seq x y z
N MET A 1 14.36 -48.98 -44.73
CA MET A 1 14.10 -47.51 -44.87
C MET A 1 13.66 -46.99 -43.52
N LEU A 2 14.54 -46.34 -42.78
CA LEU A 2 14.22 -45.70 -41.51
C LEU A 2 13.59 -44.31 -41.80
N ARG A 3 12.30 -44.19 -41.47
CA ARG A 3 11.52 -42.97 -41.61
C ARG A 3 12.09 -41.95 -40.63
N ARG A 4 12.82 -40.91 -41.09
CA ARG A 4 13.25 -39.78 -40.27
C ARG A 4 11.97 -39.13 -39.70
N ARG A 5 11.66 -39.39 -38.45
CA ARG A 5 10.61 -38.69 -37.72
C ARG A 5 10.95 -37.19 -37.76
N ASN A 6 9.97 -36.36 -38.11
CA ASN A 6 10.10 -34.90 -38.13
C ASN A 6 10.37 -34.40 -36.71
N LEU A 7 11.64 -34.20 -36.36
CA LEU A 7 12.11 -33.69 -35.07
C LEU A 7 11.51 -32.29 -34.76
N LYS A 8 11.20 -31.51 -35.82
CA LYS A 8 10.60 -30.16 -35.67
C LYS A 8 9.24 -30.13 -34.99
N GLY A 9 8.43 -31.18 -35.11
CA GLY A 9 7.14 -31.26 -34.41
C GLY A 9 7.28 -31.59 -32.92
N GLN A 10 8.32 -32.30 -32.56
CA GLN A 10 8.61 -32.68 -31.16
C GLN A 10 9.14 -31.49 -30.36
N GLU A 11 10.02 -30.69 -30.96
CA GLU A 11 10.54 -29.47 -30.34
C GLU A 11 9.41 -28.45 -30.00
N LEU A 12 8.44 -28.30 -30.92
CA LEU A 12 7.26 -27.45 -30.69
C LEU A 12 6.34 -28.00 -29.57
N ALA A 13 6.20 -29.32 -29.49
CA ALA A 13 5.38 -29.94 -28.45
C ALA A 13 5.99 -29.81 -27.04
N GLU A 14 7.31 -29.77 -26.91
CA GLU A 14 8.03 -29.56 -25.65
C GLU A 14 8.10 -28.07 -25.24
N PHE A 15 8.05 -27.18 -26.24
CA PHE A 15 8.10 -25.72 -25.97
C PHE A 15 6.84 -25.22 -25.25
N GLY A 16 5.66 -25.74 -25.54
CA GLY A 16 4.41 -25.35 -24.92
C GLY A 16 4.39 -25.52 -23.39
N PRO A 17 4.65 -26.72 -22.85
CA PRO A 17 4.75 -26.92 -21.40
C PRO A 17 5.84 -26.09 -20.74
N THR A 18 7.00 -25.94 -21.38
CA THR A 18 8.11 -25.13 -20.86
C THR A 18 7.73 -23.66 -20.76
N LEU A 19 7.11 -23.11 -21.80
CA LEU A 19 6.61 -21.73 -21.81
C LEU A 19 5.56 -21.53 -20.72
N PHE A 20 4.66 -22.49 -20.53
CA PHE A 20 3.63 -22.44 -19.50
C PHE A 20 4.23 -22.40 -18.08
N ILE A 21 5.26 -23.21 -17.81
CA ILE A 21 5.97 -23.21 -16.54
C ILE A 21 6.66 -21.85 -16.30
N ILE A 22 7.32 -21.28 -17.32
CA ILE A 22 7.95 -19.96 -17.24
C ILE A 22 6.89 -18.90 -16.92
N PHE A 23 5.73 -18.94 -17.56
CA PHE A 23 4.63 -18.01 -17.27
C PHE A 23 4.18 -18.11 -15.81
N ILE A 24 3.99 -19.30 -15.27
CA ILE A 24 3.58 -19.49 -13.88
C ILE A 24 4.66 -19.00 -12.92
N VAL A 25 5.92 -19.38 -13.13
CA VAL A 25 7.02 -19.10 -12.18
C VAL A 25 7.48 -17.64 -12.23
N VAL A 26 7.38 -16.98 -13.38
CA VAL A 26 7.87 -15.60 -13.54
C VAL A 26 6.74 -14.59 -13.55
N LEU A 27 5.68 -14.82 -14.32
CA LEU A 27 4.60 -13.84 -14.49
C LEU A 27 3.78 -13.64 -13.22
N PHE A 28 3.40 -14.70 -12.52
CA PHE A 28 2.59 -14.55 -11.30
C PHE A 28 3.32 -13.79 -10.17
N PRO A 29 4.58 -14.10 -9.84
CA PRO A 29 5.32 -13.28 -8.88
C PRO A 29 5.52 -11.84 -9.37
N ALA A 30 5.74 -11.63 -10.67
CA ALA A 30 5.88 -10.29 -11.24
C ALA A 30 4.59 -9.46 -11.10
N LEU A 31 3.42 -10.05 -11.37
CA LEU A 31 2.13 -9.40 -11.19
C LEU A 31 1.84 -9.07 -9.72
N ASN A 32 2.16 -10.00 -8.80
CA ASN A 32 2.04 -9.74 -7.37
C ASN A 32 2.94 -8.60 -6.91
N LEU A 33 4.19 -8.55 -7.41
CA LEU A 33 5.11 -7.47 -7.09
C LEU A 33 4.62 -6.13 -7.61
N LEU A 34 4.12 -6.09 -8.84
CA LEU A 34 3.56 -4.87 -9.44
C LEU A 34 2.34 -4.37 -8.67
N TYR A 35 1.43 -5.26 -8.29
CA TYR A 35 0.30 -4.93 -7.44
C TYR A 35 0.74 -4.39 -6.08
N PHE A 36 1.72 -5.05 -5.45
CA PHE A 36 2.27 -4.64 -4.17
C PHE A 36 2.89 -3.23 -4.23
N LEU A 37 3.64 -2.92 -5.28
CA LEU A 37 4.20 -1.58 -5.51
C LEU A 37 3.10 -0.53 -5.70
N ALA A 38 2.04 -0.86 -6.43
CA ALA A 38 0.89 0.03 -6.60
C ALA A 38 0.16 0.28 -5.26
N ALA A 39 -0.07 -0.77 -4.48
CA ALA A 39 -0.70 -0.65 -3.16
C ALA A 39 0.19 0.11 -2.16
N TYR A 40 1.50 -0.10 -2.20
CA TYR A 40 2.46 0.65 -1.39
C TYR A 40 2.44 2.14 -1.72
N SER A 41 2.52 2.50 -2.99
CA SER A 41 2.48 3.91 -3.42
C SER A 41 1.15 4.57 -3.08
N ALA A 42 0.04 3.85 -3.17
CA ALA A 42 -1.27 4.30 -2.76
C ALA A 42 -1.33 4.60 -1.24
N GLY A 43 -0.82 3.71 -0.41
CA GLY A 43 -0.74 3.91 1.04
C GLY A 43 0.12 5.13 1.43
N TRP A 44 1.26 5.27 0.79
CA TRP A 44 2.10 6.46 0.96
C TRP A 44 1.37 7.74 0.56
N TYR A 45 0.70 7.74 -0.58
CA TYR A 45 -0.06 8.90 -1.06
C TYR A 45 -1.16 9.32 -0.09
N VAL A 46 -1.94 8.38 0.45
CA VAL A 46 -2.98 8.66 1.46
C VAL A 46 -2.38 9.31 2.69
N ASN A 47 -1.29 8.74 3.23
CA ASN A 47 -0.63 9.28 4.40
C ASN A 47 -0.10 10.70 4.16
N HIS A 48 0.51 10.93 2.98
CA HIS A 48 0.98 12.25 2.57
C HIS A 48 -0.15 13.28 2.44
N MET A 49 -1.27 12.90 1.83
CA MET A 49 -2.44 13.75 1.70
C MET A 49 -3.01 14.18 3.06
N ILE A 50 -3.08 13.23 4.01
CA ILE A 50 -3.59 13.49 5.35
C ILE A 50 -2.64 14.42 6.12
N VAL A 51 -1.33 14.13 6.16
CA VAL A 51 -0.37 14.95 6.93
C VAL A 51 -0.30 16.38 6.42
N ARG A 52 -0.37 16.55 5.10
CA ARG A 52 -0.37 17.88 4.48
C ARG A 52 -1.60 18.70 4.87
N GLU A 53 -2.77 18.10 4.86
CA GLU A 53 -4.01 18.77 5.24
C GLU A 53 -4.03 19.11 6.73
N LEU A 54 -3.56 18.19 7.58
CA LEU A 54 -3.48 18.43 9.02
C LEU A 54 -2.48 19.52 9.38
N SER A 55 -1.42 19.70 8.60
CA SER A 55 -0.42 20.73 8.86
C SER A 55 -0.96 22.17 8.74
N VAL A 56 -2.03 22.36 7.96
CA VAL A 56 -2.68 23.67 7.76
C VAL A 56 -3.98 23.83 8.56
N THR A 57 -4.40 22.78 9.25
CA THR A 57 -5.67 22.74 9.99
C THR A 57 -5.40 22.80 11.48
N SER A 58 -6.27 23.52 12.24
CA SER A 58 -6.23 23.56 13.69
C SER A 58 -6.45 22.17 14.31
N VAL A 59 -5.81 21.90 15.42
CA VAL A 59 -5.83 20.59 16.11
C VAL A 59 -7.26 20.15 16.46
N SER A 60 -8.12 21.10 16.82
CA SER A 60 -9.53 20.85 17.13
C SER A 60 -10.32 20.25 15.96
N ASN A 61 -9.92 20.55 14.73
CA ASN A 61 -10.60 20.12 13.50
C ASN A 61 -9.96 18.90 12.81
N TRP A 62 -8.93 18.30 13.38
CA TRP A 62 -8.25 17.17 12.79
C TRP A 62 -9.17 15.96 12.55
N GLY A 63 -10.09 15.69 13.51
CA GLY A 63 -11.03 14.58 13.40
C GLY A 63 -11.87 14.60 12.14
N PRO A 64 -12.68 15.63 11.94
CA PRO A 64 -13.50 15.79 10.74
C PRO A 64 -12.68 15.78 9.43
N VAL A 65 -11.50 16.41 9.43
CA VAL A 65 -10.65 16.50 8.24
C VAL A 65 -10.13 15.13 7.83
N VAL A 66 -9.58 14.36 8.77
CA VAL A 66 -9.10 13.00 8.47
C VAL A 66 -10.26 12.12 7.99
N TYR A 67 -11.42 12.19 8.65
CA TYR A 67 -12.60 11.43 8.23
C TYR A 67 -12.99 11.74 6.77
N ASN A 68 -13.07 13.03 6.40
CA ASN A 68 -13.41 13.44 5.05
C ASN A 68 -12.37 12.97 4.02
N LYS A 69 -11.08 13.03 4.35
CA LYS A 69 -10.01 12.58 3.45
C LYS A 69 -10.04 11.07 3.23
N ILE A 70 -10.31 10.31 4.27
CA ILE A 70 -10.44 8.86 4.15
C ILE A 70 -11.69 8.49 3.35
N GLN A 71 -12.82 9.15 3.57
CA GLN A 71 -14.02 8.96 2.75
C GLN A 71 -13.75 9.28 1.27
N GLN A 72 -13.02 10.36 1.00
CA GLN A 72 -12.61 10.71 -0.37
C GLN A 72 -11.70 9.63 -0.98
N TRP A 73 -10.81 9.06 -0.18
CA TRP A 73 -9.96 7.94 -0.59
C TRP A 73 -10.79 6.68 -0.88
N ASP A 74 -11.65 6.27 0.05
CA ASP A 74 -12.45 5.05 -0.07
C ASP A 74 -13.39 5.06 -1.29
N ASN A 75 -13.83 6.24 -1.70
CA ASN A 75 -14.63 6.43 -2.92
C ASN A 75 -13.78 6.53 -4.20
N SER A 76 -12.46 6.46 -4.11
CA SER A 76 -11.59 6.54 -5.27
C SER A 76 -11.46 5.20 -6.00
N SER A 77 -11.27 5.23 -7.31
CA SER A 77 -11.02 4.03 -8.11
C SER A 77 -9.72 3.32 -7.68
N LEU A 78 -8.76 4.04 -7.12
CA LEU A 78 -7.49 3.49 -6.67
C LEU A 78 -7.67 2.66 -5.39
N SER A 79 -8.52 3.09 -4.47
CA SER A 79 -8.92 2.34 -3.29
C SER A 79 -9.56 0.99 -3.69
N HIS A 80 -10.50 1.04 -4.62
CA HIS A 80 -11.15 -0.18 -5.12
C HIS A 80 -10.18 -1.12 -5.83
N PHE A 81 -9.24 -0.58 -6.61
CA PHE A 81 -8.23 -1.38 -7.30
C PHE A 81 -7.27 -2.07 -6.33
N THR A 82 -6.85 -1.39 -5.29
CA THR A 82 -5.91 -1.93 -4.30
C THR A 82 -6.59 -2.81 -3.25
N GLY A 83 -7.92 -2.91 -3.27
CA GLY A 83 -8.68 -3.63 -2.23
C GLY A 83 -8.53 -3.00 -0.84
N TYR A 84 -8.20 -1.73 -0.81
CA TYR A 84 -7.66 -1.03 0.30
C TYR A 84 -8.75 -0.20 0.98
N ILE A 85 -9.45 -0.81 1.87
CA ILE A 85 -10.45 -0.16 2.72
C ILE A 85 -9.80 0.05 4.07
N THR A 86 -9.51 1.29 4.41
CA THR A 86 -9.10 1.65 5.76
C THR A 86 -10.30 1.56 6.70
N PRO A 87 -10.31 0.66 7.68
CA PRO A 87 -11.31 0.74 8.72
C PRO A 87 -11.08 2.05 9.49
N ILE A 88 -11.96 3.01 9.28
CA ILE A 88 -11.95 4.28 10.01
C ILE A 88 -12.49 4.01 11.40
N ASN A 89 -11.61 3.79 12.33
CA ASN A 89 -11.96 3.84 13.74
C ASN A 89 -11.42 5.15 14.30
N SER A 90 -12.26 5.97 14.90
CA SER A 90 -12.05 7.33 15.39
C SER A 90 -10.62 7.70 15.86
N ILE A 91 -10.19 8.94 15.59
CA ILE A 91 -8.84 9.48 15.81
C ILE A 91 -8.40 9.50 17.29
N ASN A 92 -9.27 9.20 18.22
CA ASN A 92 -9.09 9.51 19.64
C ASN A 92 -8.53 8.43 20.55
N SER A 93 -7.98 7.34 20.06
CA SER A 93 -7.12 6.45 20.86
C SER A 93 -6.67 5.22 20.09
N GLY A 94 -5.42 5.22 19.70
CA GLY A 94 -4.78 4.03 19.09
C GLY A 94 -5.32 3.64 17.73
N THR A 95 -5.94 4.57 17.04
CA THR A 95 -6.66 4.38 15.79
C THR A 95 -5.81 4.62 14.56
N ASN A 96 -6.28 4.14 13.47
CA ASN A 96 -5.60 4.15 12.21
C ASN A 96 -6.39 5.00 11.19
N PRO A 97 -5.86 6.12 10.68
CA PRO A 97 -4.56 6.73 10.97
C PRO A 97 -4.48 7.43 12.35
N SER A 98 -3.31 7.48 12.95
CA SER A 98 -3.04 8.25 14.16
C SER A 98 -2.32 9.55 13.82
N ALA A 99 -2.78 10.66 14.35
CA ALA A 99 -2.15 11.96 14.20
C ALA A 99 -1.72 12.50 15.55
N MET A 100 -0.50 13.02 15.64
CA MET A 100 0.04 13.61 16.86
C MET A 100 0.91 14.81 16.56
N LEU A 101 0.92 15.79 17.51
CA LEU A 101 1.92 16.84 17.52
C LEU A 101 3.21 16.32 18.13
N VAL A 102 4.33 16.53 17.43
CA VAL A 102 5.67 16.22 17.92
C VAL A 102 6.41 17.53 18.12
N PRO A 103 6.98 17.79 19.30
CA PRO A 103 7.80 18.97 19.49
C PRO A 103 8.96 18.95 18.51
N SER A 104 9.28 20.11 17.93
CA SER A 104 10.47 20.25 17.10
C SER A 104 11.70 20.01 17.96
N THR A 105 12.57 19.08 17.57
CA THR A 105 13.82 18.77 18.27
C THR A 105 14.91 19.82 18.07
N ASN A 106 14.64 20.81 17.20
CA ASN A 106 15.55 21.94 17.03
C ASN A 106 15.47 22.87 18.24
N THR A 107 16.57 23.02 18.93
CA THR A 107 16.76 23.83 20.15
C THR A 107 16.54 25.34 19.96
N SER A 108 16.29 25.81 18.75
CA SER A 108 15.86 27.17 18.47
C SER A 108 14.35 27.30 18.78
N SER A 109 14.03 28.07 19.78
CA SER A 109 12.70 28.32 20.35
C SER A 109 11.64 28.90 19.38
N SER A 110 11.89 28.93 18.08
CA SER A 110 11.01 29.47 17.05
C SER A 110 10.58 28.45 15.99
N SER A 111 10.96 27.17 16.12
CA SER A 111 10.55 26.16 15.14
C SER A 111 9.12 25.69 15.43
N PRO A 112 8.22 25.72 14.43
CA PRO A 112 6.85 25.22 14.62
C PRO A 112 6.84 23.73 15.01
N PRO A 113 5.85 23.28 15.78
CA PRO A 113 5.68 21.85 16.07
C PRO A 113 5.47 21.06 14.78
N LEU A 114 5.82 19.79 14.82
CA LEU A 114 5.65 18.88 13.67
C LEU A 114 4.35 18.09 13.85
N VAL A 115 3.56 18.03 12.81
CA VAL A 115 2.42 17.10 12.69
C VAL A 115 2.95 15.78 12.19
N ARG A 116 2.81 14.73 12.98
CA ARG A 116 3.14 13.35 12.54
C ARG A 116 1.86 12.58 12.30
N VAL A 117 1.75 11.97 11.14
CA VAL A 117 0.67 11.03 10.83
C VAL A 117 1.27 9.65 10.62
N THR A 118 0.68 8.66 11.26
CA THR A 118 1.06 7.26 11.13
C THR A 118 -0.15 6.45 10.72
N THR A 119 -0.05 5.74 9.63
CA THR A 119 -1.10 4.89 9.08
C THR A 119 -0.60 3.45 8.97
N ASN A 120 -1.32 2.52 9.60
CA ASN A 120 -1.03 1.10 9.53
C ASN A 120 -2.02 0.42 8.58
N LEU A 121 -1.53 -0.34 7.67
CA LEU A 121 -2.27 -0.89 6.56
C LEU A 121 -1.92 -2.36 6.34
N ASN A 122 -2.93 -3.16 5.97
CA ASN A 122 -2.74 -4.54 5.57
C ASN A 122 -2.96 -4.64 4.06
N ILE A 123 -1.88 -4.79 3.30
CA ILE A 123 -1.95 -4.95 1.84
C ILE A 123 -2.30 -6.40 1.54
N PRO A 124 -3.49 -6.68 0.95
CA PRO A 124 -3.86 -8.03 0.57
C PRO A 124 -2.95 -8.55 -0.56
N SER A 125 -2.83 -9.86 -0.68
CA SER A 125 -2.19 -10.47 -1.85
C SER A 125 -3.11 -10.35 -3.06
N PHE A 126 -2.57 -9.97 -4.23
CA PHE A 126 -3.33 -9.90 -5.48
C PHE A 126 -3.80 -11.29 -5.95
N LEU A 127 -2.90 -12.26 -5.87
CA LEU A 127 -3.21 -13.65 -6.19
C LEU A 127 -3.07 -14.49 -4.93
N ASN A 128 -4.16 -15.16 -4.55
CA ASN A 128 -4.13 -16.12 -3.46
C ASN A 128 -3.75 -17.49 -4.06
N ILE A 129 -2.50 -17.90 -3.87
CA ILE A 129 -2.00 -19.18 -4.38
C ILE A 129 -2.23 -20.24 -3.29
N PRO A 130 -3.03 -21.30 -3.54
CA PRO A 130 -3.50 -22.23 -2.50
C PRO A 130 -2.40 -22.86 -1.64
N TYR A 131 -1.21 -23.07 -2.18
CA TYR A 131 -0.08 -23.68 -1.45
C TYR A 131 0.76 -22.67 -0.66
N PHE A 132 0.52 -21.35 -0.84
CA PHE A 132 1.33 -20.28 -0.23
C PHE A 132 0.52 -19.40 0.73
N ASN A 133 -0.58 -19.91 1.28
CA ASN A 133 -1.49 -19.16 2.17
C ASN A 133 -0.80 -18.53 3.39
N ASN A 134 0.34 -19.06 3.82
CA ASN A 134 1.10 -18.56 4.97
C ASN A 134 2.24 -17.61 4.57
N VAL A 135 2.49 -17.40 3.27
CA VAL A 135 3.57 -16.54 2.79
C VAL A 135 3.04 -15.11 2.62
N PRO A 136 3.61 -14.11 3.31
CA PRO A 136 3.23 -12.71 3.13
C PRO A 136 3.37 -12.30 1.65
N GLY A 137 2.34 -11.65 1.12
CA GLY A 137 2.31 -11.20 -0.28
C GLY A 137 1.90 -12.25 -1.32
N LEU A 138 1.87 -13.55 -0.98
CA LEU A 138 1.42 -14.63 -1.89
C LEU A 138 0.10 -15.28 -1.46
N GLY A 139 -0.30 -15.10 -0.22
CA GLY A 139 -1.56 -15.63 0.33
C GLY A 139 -1.94 -14.94 1.63
N LYS A 140 -0.96 -14.36 2.33
CA LYS A 140 -1.19 -13.62 3.57
C LYS A 140 -1.01 -12.12 3.32
N PRO A 141 -1.88 -11.24 3.88
CA PRO A 141 -1.69 -9.80 3.82
C PRO A 141 -0.34 -9.37 4.42
N VAL A 142 0.25 -8.33 3.84
CA VAL A 142 1.50 -7.74 4.34
C VAL A 142 1.15 -6.50 5.16
N PRO A 143 1.46 -6.47 6.47
CA PRO A 143 1.28 -5.27 7.27
C PRO A 143 2.34 -4.23 6.91
N MET A 144 1.92 -3.00 6.69
CA MET A 144 2.76 -1.85 6.37
C MET A 144 2.43 -0.68 7.27
N THR A 145 3.46 0.06 7.69
CA THR A 145 3.32 1.28 8.46
C THR A 145 3.91 2.45 7.68
N PHE A 146 3.09 3.45 7.43
CA PHE A 146 3.50 4.71 6.81
C PHE A 146 3.53 5.78 7.89
N SER A 147 4.63 6.49 8.01
CA SER A 147 4.77 7.58 8.98
C SER A 147 5.45 8.77 8.30
N GLU A 148 4.82 9.93 8.40
CA GLU A 148 5.32 11.16 7.79
C GLU A 148 5.14 12.32 8.74
N GLN A 149 5.99 13.34 8.62
CA GLN A 149 5.97 14.53 9.47
C GLN A 149 5.99 15.79 8.61
N TYR A 150 5.18 16.78 9.00
CA TYR A 150 5.13 18.08 8.36
C TYR A 150 5.11 19.20 9.40
N PRO A 151 5.76 20.35 9.16
CA PRO A 151 5.68 21.48 10.07
C PRO A 151 4.24 22.01 10.11
N GLN A 152 3.73 22.26 11.30
CA GLN A 152 2.42 22.86 11.48
C GLN A 152 2.49 24.32 11.05
N GLN A 153 1.62 24.72 10.13
CA GLN A 153 1.59 26.07 9.56
C GLN A 153 0.55 26.96 10.26
N ASN A 154 -0.43 26.37 10.91
CA ASN A 154 -1.47 27.07 11.66
C ASN A 154 -1.53 26.52 13.10
N PRO A 155 -0.57 26.91 13.97
CA PRO A 155 -0.68 26.62 15.39
C PRO A 155 -1.83 27.45 15.99
N ASP A 156 -2.75 26.80 16.68
CA ASP A 156 -3.80 27.46 17.48
C ASP A 156 -3.19 28.18 18.66
#